data_2543476f920b08f8a0a3cc47c72c61c6
#
_entry.id   2543476f920b08f8a0a3cc47c72c61c6
#
_cell.length_a   1.000
_cell.length_b   1.000
_cell.length_c   1.000
_cell.angle_alpha   90.00
_cell.angle_beta   90.00
_cell.angle_gamma   90.00
#
_symmetry.space_group_name_H-M   'P 1'
#
loop_
_entity.id
_entity.type
_entity.pdbx_description
1 polymer ?
#
loop_
_entity_poly.entity_id
_entity_poly.type
_entity_poly.pdbx_seq_one_letter_code
_entity_poly.pdbx_strand_id
1 'polypeptide(L)'
;MPEFHLASIALRVTLKPKGKTMKARVFVTLKPGVLDPQGKAIHHALEGLGFAGVNDVRAGKLIELDLADGTSDDQIEAMCRKLLANTVIENFRIERMENA
;
A
#
# COMPACT_ATOMS: atom_id res chain seq x y z
N MET A 1 19.23 -22.08 7.27
CA MET A 1 17.96 -22.74 7.39
C MET A 1 16.84 -21.78 7.17
N PRO A 2 16.42 -21.67 5.94
CA PRO A 2 15.40 -20.66 5.65
C PRO A 2 14.10 -20.85 6.40
N GLU A 3 13.57 -22.05 6.45
CA GLU A 3 12.32 -22.24 7.13
C GLU A 3 12.44 -22.04 8.64
N PHE A 4 13.58 -22.37 9.19
CA PHE A 4 13.83 -22.14 10.57
C PHE A 4 13.83 -20.65 10.88
N HIS A 5 14.44 -19.90 10.01
CA HIS A 5 14.46 -18.44 10.14
C HIS A 5 13.05 -17.85 10.01
N LEU A 6 12.28 -18.36 9.07
CA LEU A 6 10.91 -17.88 8.89
C LEU A 6 10.06 -18.19 10.09
N ALA A 7 10.24 -19.37 10.66
CA ALA A 7 9.49 -19.74 11.86
C ALA A 7 9.82 -18.80 13.00
N SER A 8 11.08 -18.42 13.13
CA SER A 8 11.50 -17.51 14.17
C SER A 8 10.86 -16.15 14.00
N ILE A 9 10.80 -15.66 12.79
CA ILE A 9 10.17 -14.37 12.51
C ILE A 9 8.69 -14.43 12.82
N ALA A 10 8.02 -15.46 12.35
CA ALA A 10 6.58 -15.61 12.59
C ALA A 10 6.28 -15.70 14.07
N LEU A 11 7.10 -16.44 14.79
CA LEU A 11 6.91 -16.59 16.22
C LEU A 11 7.07 -15.27 16.93
N ARG A 12 8.05 -14.49 16.53
CA ARG A 12 8.25 -13.17 17.14
C ARG A 12 7.07 -12.26 16.92
N VAL A 13 6.51 -12.26 15.73
CA VAL A 13 5.33 -11.46 15.46
C VAL A 13 4.17 -11.91 16.32
N THR A 14 3.99 -13.23 16.43
CA THR A 14 2.90 -13.79 17.19
C THR A 14 3.00 -13.48 18.67
N LEU A 15 4.21 -13.56 19.21
CA LEU A 15 4.43 -13.36 20.62
C LEU A 15 4.49 -11.91 21.05
N LYS A 16 4.63 -11.01 20.10
CA LYS A 16 4.76 -9.62 20.44
C LYS A 16 3.49 -9.12 21.09
N PRO A 17 3.57 -8.63 22.30
CA PRO A 17 2.36 -8.15 22.98
C PRO A 17 1.83 -6.94 22.29
N LYS A 18 0.53 -6.82 22.38
CA LYS A 18 -0.11 -5.72 21.76
C LYS A 18 -0.79 -4.90 22.77
N GLY A 19 -0.35 -3.72 22.99
CA GLY A 19 -1.25 -2.75 23.49
C GLY A 19 -2.24 -2.44 22.39
N LYS A 20 -2.79 -1.31 22.44
CA LYS A 20 -3.64 -0.85 21.36
C LYS A 20 -2.77 -0.52 20.17
N THR A 21 -3.26 -0.91 19.02
CA THR A 21 -2.60 -0.59 17.77
C THR A 21 -3.62 0.03 16.84
N MET A 22 -3.14 0.65 15.82
CA MET A 22 -3.99 1.18 14.78
C MET A 22 -3.43 0.73 13.45
N LYS A 23 -4.28 0.67 12.47
CA LYS A 23 -3.86 0.33 11.12
C LYS A 23 -4.12 1.50 10.20
N ALA A 24 -3.23 1.65 9.23
CA ALA A 24 -3.41 2.65 8.20
C ALA A 24 -3.15 2.00 6.87
N ARG A 25 -3.91 2.41 5.88
CA ARG A 25 -3.71 1.99 4.50
C ARG A 25 -3.29 3.20 3.71
N VAL A 26 -2.20 3.05 2.98
CA VAL A 26 -1.71 4.11 2.13
C VAL A 26 -1.89 3.66 0.69
N PHE A 27 -2.68 4.42 -0.04
CA PHE A 27 -2.92 4.16 -1.46
C PHE A 27 -2.02 5.08 -2.25
N VAL A 28 -1.13 4.50 -3.03
CA VAL A 28 -0.15 5.25 -3.82
C VAL A 28 -0.48 5.06 -5.28
N THR A 29 -0.74 6.15 -5.98
CA THR A 29 -1.08 6.12 -7.40
C THR A 29 -0.26 7.13 -8.14
N LEU A 30 -0.05 6.89 -9.43
CA LEU A 30 0.64 7.85 -10.27
C LEU A 30 -0.23 9.08 -10.49
N LYS A 31 0.41 10.23 -10.55
CA LYS A 31 -0.29 11.48 -10.82
C LYS A 31 -0.89 11.43 -12.23
N PRO A 32 -1.98 12.17 -12.45
CA PRO A 32 -2.54 12.27 -13.79
C PRO A 32 -1.46 12.77 -14.75
N GLY A 33 -1.45 12.20 -15.94
CA GLY A 33 -0.46 12.57 -16.94
C GLY A 33 0.84 11.81 -16.88
N VAL A 34 1.10 11.09 -15.79
CA VAL A 34 2.28 10.23 -15.71
C VAL A 34 1.96 8.90 -16.35
N LEU A 35 2.85 8.42 -17.19
CA LEU A 35 2.67 7.14 -17.87
C LEU A 35 2.59 6.02 -16.87
N ASP A 36 1.62 5.13 -17.08
CA ASP A 36 1.38 3.96 -16.23
C ASP A 36 1.47 2.71 -17.10
N PRO A 37 2.67 2.16 -17.28
CA PRO A 37 2.82 0.99 -18.15
C PRO A 37 2.06 -0.22 -17.65
N GLN A 38 1.95 -0.38 -16.33
CA GLN A 38 1.23 -1.52 -15.76
C GLN A 38 -0.26 -1.40 -16.03
N GLY A 39 -0.83 -0.22 -15.83
CA GLY A 39 -2.23 0.00 -16.12
C GLY A 39 -2.54 -0.20 -17.59
N LYS A 40 -1.66 0.27 -18.46
CA LYS A 40 -1.85 0.08 -19.90
C LYS A 40 -1.78 -1.39 -20.29
N ALA A 41 -0.87 -2.14 -19.69
CA ALA A 41 -0.78 -3.56 -19.97
C ALA A 41 -2.03 -4.31 -19.54
N ILE A 42 -2.56 -3.95 -18.37
CA ILE A 42 -3.80 -4.56 -17.89
C ILE A 42 -4.95 -4.21 -18.82
N HIS A 43 -5.04 -2.96 -19.22
CA HIS A 43 -6.09 -2.52 -20.13
C HIS A 43 -6.06 -3.29 -21.43
N HIS A 44 -4.88 -3.43 -22.01
CA HIS A 44 -4.70 -4.15 -23.26
C HIS A 44 -5.10 -5.63 -23.10
N ALA A 45 -4.71 -6.22 -21.99
CA ALA A 45 -5.05 -7.62 -21.73
C ALA A 45 -6.55 -7.81 -21.58
N LEU A 46 -7.23 -6.88 -20.92
CA LEU A 46 -8.67 -6.96 -20.77
C LEU A 46 -9.38 -6.87 -22.11
N GLU A 47 -8.90 -5.99 -22.99
CA GLU A 47 -9.45 -5.90 -24.33
C GLU A 47 -9.27 -7.20 -25.09
N GLY A 48 -8.11 -7.82 -24.95
CA GLY A 48 -7.83 -9.10 -25.59
C GLY A 48 -8.71 -10.21 -25.09
N LEU A 49 -9.24 -10.07 -23.88
CA LEU A 49 -10.16 -11.06 -23.30
C LEU A 49 -11.62 -10.76 -23.64
N GLY A 50 -11.88 -9.70 -24.36
CA GLY A 50 -13.23 -9.38 -24.79
C GLY A 50 -13.97 -8.38 -23.92
N PHE A 51 -13.30 -7.76 -22.96
CA PHE A 51 -13.92 -6.78 -22.10
C PHE A 51 -13.82 -5.40 -22.74
N ALA A 52 -14.74 -5.09 -23.61
CA ALA A 52 -14.64 -3.87 -24.42
C ALA A 52 -15.12 -2.61 -23.67
N GLY A 53 -15.73 -2.79 -22.50
CA GLY A 53 -16.29 -1.64 -21.78
C GLY A 53 -15.29 -0.91 -20.89
N VAL A 54 -14.02 -1.32 -20.87
CA VAL A 54 -13.03 -0.72 -20.00
C VAL A 54 -12.39 0.45 -20.74
N ASN A 55 -12.62 1.65 -20.24
CA ASN A 55 -12.09 2.84 -20.90
C ASN A 55 -10.66 3.16 -20.50
N ASP A 56 -10.31 2.84 -19.25
CA ASP A 56 -8.97 3.15 -18.76
C ASP A 56 -8.67 2.27 -17.57
N VAL A 57 -7.40 2.03 -17.33
CA VAL A 57 -6.95 1.27 -16.17
C VAL A 57 -5.77 1.99 -15.55
N ARG A 58 -5.84 2.21 -14.26
CA ARG A 58 -4.74 2.81 -13.50
C ARG A 58 -4.33 1.81 -12.43
N ALA A 59 -3.05 1.54 -12.33
CA ALA A 59 -2.52 0.63 -11.32
C ALA A 59 -1.83 1.45 -10.24
N GLY A 60 -1.84 0.92 -9.03
CA GLY A 60 -1.19 1.60 -7.92
C GLY A 60 -0.78 0.58 -6.88
N LYS A 61 -0.37 1.08 -5.72
CA LYS A 61 0.07 0.24 -4.62
C LYS A 61 -0.80 0.49 -3.41
N LEU A 62 -0.99 -0.57 -2.64
CA LEU A 62 -1.58 -0.48 -1.31
C LEU A 62 -0.51 -0.88 -0.31
N ILE A 63 -0.24 0.00 0.64
CA ILE A 63 0.70 -0.27 1.70
C ILE A 63 -0.08 -0.26 3.00
N GLU A 64 -0.02 -1.35 3.75
CA GLU A 64 -0.70 -1.45 5.02
C GLU A 64 0.30 -1.29 6.14
N LEU A 65 -0.01 -0.41 7.07
CA LEU A 65 0.85 -0.14 8.22
C LEU A 65 0.14 -0.55 9.49
N ASP A 66 0.84 -1.27 10.34
CA ASP A 66 0.37 -1.59 11.68
C ASP A 66 1.18 -0.73 12.63
N LEU A 67 0.52 0.21 13.27
CA LEU A 67 1.21 1.28 13.97
C LEU A 67 0.87 1.24 15.45
N ALA A 68 1.76 1.81 16.26
CA ALA A 68 1.47 1.98 17.67
C ALA A 68 0.28 2.93 17.83
N ASP A 69 -0.53 2.64 18.83
CA ASP A 69 -1.67 3.51 19.15
C ASP A 69 -1.14 4.91 19.44
N GLY A 70 -1.84 5.89 18.94
CA GLY A 70 -1.42 7.28 19.15
C GLY A 70 -0.50 7.82 18.09
N THR A 71 -0.15 7.01 17.08
CA THR A 71 0.63 7.54 15.97
C THR A 71 -0.18 8.62 15.26
N SER A 72 0.41 9.77 15.07
CA SER A 72 -0.30 10.92 14.55
C SER A 72 -0.38 10.88 13.04
N ASP A 73 -1.35 11.60 12.51
CA ASP A 73 -1.47 11.76 11.05
C ASP A 73 -0.21 12.37 10.46
N ASP A 74 0.39 13.31 11.18
CA ASP A 74 1.61 13.96 10.69
C ASP A 74 2.75 12.97 10.54
N GLN A 75 2.85 12.02 11.45
CA GLN A 75 3.87 10.99 11.35
C GLN A 75 3.63 10.08 10.16
N ILE A 76 2.38 9.70 9.93
CA ILE A 76 2.05 8.85 8.78
C ILE A 76 2.33 9.60 7.49
N GLU A 77 1.95 10.85 7.43
CA GLU A 77 2.21 11.64 6.24
C GLU A 77 3.71 11.79 5.98
N ALA A 78 4.48 11.97 7.03
CA ALA A 78 5.94 12.06 6.89
C ALA A 78 6.51 10.75 6.34
N MET A 79 5.99 9.61 6.79
CA MET A 79 6.43 8.33 6.24
C MET A 79 6.15 8.24 4.75
N CYS A 80 4.97 8.69 4.34
CA CYS A 80 4.61 8.66 2.93
C CYS A 80 5.54 9.52 2.10
N ARG A 81 5.78 10.74 2.56
CA ARG A 81 6.60 11.68 1.79
C ARG A 81 8.05 11.29 1.75
N LYS A 82 8.55 10.68 2.82
CA LYS A 82 9.98 10.39 2.90
C LYS A 82 10.35 9.05 2.28
N LEU A 83 9.39 8.12 2.22
CA LEU A 83 9.73 6.77 1.79
C LEU A 83 8.66 6.11 0.93
N LEU A 84 7.39 6.18 1.35
CA LEU A 84 6.37 5.29 0.77
C LEU A 84 5.92 5.73 -0.61
N ALA A 85 6.00 7.01 -0.90
CA ALA A 85 5.58 7.54 -2.20
C ALA A 85 6.64 8.45 -2.75
N ASN A 86 6.82 8.40 -4.07
CA ASN A 86 7.67 9.34 -4.77
C ASN A 86 6.78 10.52 -5.17
N THR A 87 6.79 11.57 -4.38
CA THR A 87 5.83 12.66 -4.54
C THR A 87 6.04 13.50 -5.79
N VAL A 88 7.13 13.26 -6.52
CA VAL A 88 7.31 13.90 -7.81
C VAL A 88 6.32 13.35 -8.83
N ILE A 89 6.10 12.04 -8.81
CA ILE A 89 5.26 11.37 -9.81
C ILE A 89 4.05 10.66 -9.21
N GLU A 90 3.96 10.59 -7.88
CA GLU A 90 2.89 9.82 -7.24
C GLU A 90 2.10 10.69 -6.28
N ASN A 91 0.83 10.39 -6.17
CA ASN A 91 -0.03 10.88 -5.09
C ASN A 91 -0.23 9.76 -4.09
N PHE A 92 -0.60 10.14 -2.87
CA PHE A 92 -0.95 9.14 -1.89
C PHE A 92 -2.19 9.57 -1.13
N ARG A 93 -2.89 8.59 -0.59
CA ARG A 93 -4.07 8.81 0.24
C ARG A 93 -3.97 7.88 1.43
N ILE A 94 -4.23 8.39 2.61
CA ILE A 94 -4.12 7.65 3.85
C ILE A 94 -5.52 7.37 4.37
N GLU A 95 -5.78 6.11 4.71
CA GLU A 95 -6.99 5.71 5.43
C GLU A 95 -6.58 5.15 6.77
N ARG A 96 -7.09 5.71 7.82
CA ARG A 96 -6.84 5.20 9.17
C ARG A 96 -7.96 4.24 9.53
N MET A 97 -7.56 3.11 10.10
CA MET A 97 -8.51 2.13 10.57
C MET A 97 -8.19 1.85 12.01
N GLU A 98 -9.12 2.20 12.88
CA GLU A 98 -8.90 1.99 14.29
C GLU A 98 -9.24 0.58 14.64
N ASN A 99 -8.39 -0.02 15.44
CA ASN A 99 -8.67 -1.33 15.98
C ASN A 99 -9.65 -1.20 17.11
N ALA A 100 -10.71 -1.90 16.99
CA ALA A 100 -11.68 -1.92 18.06
C ALA A 100 -11.24 -2.88 19.15
#